data_74ec13eb75d9b23d8cd9ba409ea779a3
#
_entry.id   74ec13eb75d9b23d8cd9ba409ea779a3
#
_cell.length_a   1.000
_cell.length_b   1.000
_cell.length_c   1.000
_cell.angle_alpha   90.00
_cell.angle_beta   90.00
_cell.angle_gamma   90.00
#
_symmetry.space_group_name_H-M   'P 1'
#
loop_
_entity.id
_entity.type
_entity.pdbx_description
1 polymer ?
#
loop_
_entity_poly.entity_id
_entity_poly.type
_entity_poly.pdbx_seq_one_letter_code
_entity_poly.pdbx_strand_id
1 'polypeptide(L)'
;AGEVARTGMHGANRLASNSLLEGLVVGARAGRAAAGHADGTGAPMAKAERTQRDALDRAVLQQAMTRYASVVRDADGLTMLTEQLGEARPRPMGTRADFEDVALTETARAVAAAALARTETRGCHHRGDHPHTDPAQAVSRTMHAEPAVACLP
;
A
#
# COMPACT_ATOMS: atom_id res chain seq x y z
N ALA A 1 -12.71 -3.28 -6.00
CA ALA A 1 -12.97 -3.25 -7.43
C ALA A 1 -12.41 -1.96 -8.04
N GLY A 2 -12.24 -1.92 -9.35
CA GLY A 2 -11.68 -0.78 -10.07
C GLY A 2 -10.16 -0.72 -10.01
N GLU A 3 -9.60 0.45 -10.34
CA GLU A 3 -8.14 0.66 -10.47
C GLU A 3 -7.34 0.34 -9.20
N VAL A 4 -7.95 0.51 -8.04
CA VAL A 4 -7.32 0.19 -6.74
C VAL A 4 -7.18 -1.33 -6.52
N ALA A 5 -7.96 -2.13 -7.24
CA ALA A 5 -7.88 -3.57 -7.13
C ALA A 5 -6.74 -4.11 -8.01
N ARG A 6 -5.95 -5.04 -7.47
CA ARG A 6 -4.92 -5.72 -8.24
C ARG A 6 -5.55 -6.80 -9.14
N THR A 7 -5.95 -6.42 -10.34
CA THR A 7 -6.56 -7.32 -11.33
C THR A 7 -5.55 -8.18 -12.08
N GLY A 8 -4.27 -7.78 -12.07
CA GLY A 8 -3.21 -8.41 -12.85
C GLY A 8 -3.07 -7.88 -14.28
N MET A 9 -4.00 -7.03 -14.73
CA MET A 9 -4.02 -6.51 -16.10
C MET A 9 -2.79 -5.65 -16.44
N HIS A 10 -2.37 -4.81 -15.52
CA HIS A 10 -1.33 -3.81 -15.77
C HIS A 10 0.11 -4.32 -15.61
N GLY A 11 0.32 -5.47 -15.01
CA GLY A 11 1.66 -6.00 -14.75
C GLY A 11 2.51 -5.07 -13.85
N ALA A 12 3.77 -4.89 -14.22
CA ALA A 12 4.72 -4.07 -13.47
C ALA A 12 4.66 -2.57 -13.81
N ASN A 13 3.92 -2.19 -14.84
CA ASN A 13 3.69 -0.81 -15.23
C ASN A 13 2.26 -0.63 -15.73
N ARG A 14 1.58 0.38 -15.20
CA ARG A 14 0.18 0.65 -15.53
C ARG A 14 0.03 1.03 -17.01
N LEU A 15 -0.91 0.38 -17.69
CA LEU A 15 -1.30 0.74 -19.04
C LEU A 15 -2.10 2.04 -19.04
N ALA A 16 -1.64 3.04 -19.77
CA ALA A 16 -2.34 4.31 -19.91
C ALA A 16 -3.71 4.09 -20.61
N SER A 17 -4.69 4.91 -20.24
CA SER A 17 -6.02 4.99 -20.87
C SER A 17 -6.93 3.75 -20.72
N ASN A 18 -6.54 2.72 -20.00
CA ASN A 18 -7.36 1.52 -19.79
C ASN A 18 -8.19 1.52 -18.50
N SER A 19 -8.01 2.49 -17.60
CA SER A 19 -8.67 2.52 -16.29
C SER A 19 -10.19 2.53 -16.37
N LEU A 20 -10.78 3.25 -17.32
CA LEU A 20 -12.23 3.31 -17.49
C LEU A 20 -12.79 1.96 -17.95
N LEU A 21 -12.16 1.34 -18.95
CA LEU A 21 -12.58 0.04 -19.47
C LEU A 21 -12.41 -1.06 -18.41
N GLU A 22 -11.30 -1.06 -17.70
CA GLU A 22 -11.05 -1.95 -16.57
C GLU A 22 -12.11 -1.75 -15.48
N GLY A 23 -12.38 -0.50 -15.09
CA GLY A 23 -13.40 -0.16 -14.10
C GLY A 23 -14.78 -0.67 -14.48
N LEU A 24 -15.18 -0.52 -15.73
CA LEU A 24 -16.46 -1.03 -16.24
C LEU A 24 -16.55 -2.55 -16.18
N VAL A 25 -15.55 -3.25 -16.71
CA VAL A 25 -15.55 -4.72 -16.79
C VAL A 25 -15.42 -5.36 -15.40
N VAL A 26 -14.43 -4.91 -14.62
CA VAL A 26 -14.15 -5.47 -13.29
C VAL A 26 -15.24 -5.06 -12.31
N GLY A 27 -15.74 -3.82 -12.39
CA GLY A 27 -16.86 -3.35 -11.58
C GLY A 27 -18.13 -4.16 -11.83
N ALA A 28 -18.47 -4.44 -13.09
CA ALA A 28 -19.62 -5.26 -13.42
C ALA A 28 -19.46 -6.71 -12.92
N ARG A 29 -18.24 -7.30 -13.00
CA ARG A 29 -17.95 -8.64 -12.46
C ARG A 29 -18.06 -8.66 -10.94
N ALA A 30 -17.48 -7.67 -10.27
CA ALA A 30 -17.53 -7.55 -8.81
C ALA A 30 -18.97 -7.36 -8.31
N GLY A 31 -19.77 -6.53 -9.00
CA GLY A 31 -21.18 -6.33 -8.67
C GLY A 31 -22.01 -7.62 -8.79
N ARG A 32 -21.80 -8.40 -9.86
CA ARG A 32 -22.48 -9.71 -10.01
C ARG A 32 -22.05 -10.69 -8.91
N ALA A 33 -20.77 -10.76 -8.61
CA ALA A 33 -20.26 -11.62 -7.54
C ALA A 33 -20.83 -11.21 -6.18
N ALA A 34 -20.86 -9.92 -5.87
CA ALA A 34 -21.44 -9.40 -4.63
C ALA A 34 -22.94 -9.71 -4.52
N ALA A 35 -23.70 -9.55 -5.63
CA ALA A 35 -25.11 -9.89 -5.65
C ALA A 35 -25.37 -11.37 -5.36
N GLY A 36 -24.51 -12.28 -5.87
CA GLY A 36 -24.59 -13.70 -5.57
C GLY A 36 -24.23 -14.09 -4.13
N HIS A 37 -23.64 -13.18 -3.36
CA HIS A 37 -23.28 -13.38 -1.94
C HIS A 37 -24.19 -12.57 -0.99
N ALA A 38 -25.19 -11.84 -1.53
CA ALA A 38 -26.05 -10.95 -0.73
C ALA A 38 -26.92 -11.69 0.28
N ASP A 39 -27.15 -13.00 0.11
CA ASP A 39 -27.90 -13.85 1.03
C ASP A 39 -27.09 -14.29 2.26
N GLY A 40 -25.82 -13.96 2.31
CA GLY A 40 -24.98 -14.20 3.47
C GLY A 40 -25.40 -13.26 4.61
N THR A 41 -25.78 -13.81 5.75
CA THR A 41 -25.88 -13.09 7.02
C THR A 41 -24.47 -12.54 7.33
N GLY A 42 -24.22 -11.33 6.86
CA GLY A 42 -22.98 -10.63 7.22
C GLY A 42 -22.87 -10.61 8.74
N ALA A 43 -21.85 -11.21 9.29
CA ALA A 43 -21.56 -11.04 10.70
C ALA A 43 -21.54 -9.52 10.99
N PRO A 44 -22.19 -9.05 12.06
CA PRO A 44 -22.16 -7.64 12.38
C PRO A 44 -20.70 -7.22 12.45
N MET A 45 -20.34 -6.19 11.66
CA MET A 45 -19.02 -5.60 11.78
C MET A 45 -18.80 -5.24 13.25
N ALA A 46 -17.80 -5.87 13.86
CA ALA A 46 -17.35 -5.49 15.19
C ALA A 46 -17.17 -3.98 15.17
N LYS A 47 -17.78 -3.26 16.12
CA LYS A 47 -17.52 -1.84 16.29
C LYS A 47 -16.00 -1.70 16.43
N ALA A 48 -15.39 -1.05 15.44
CA ALA A 48 -13.97 -0.75 15.55
C ALA A 48 -13.80 0.11 16.80
N GLU A 49 -13.16 -0.44 17.82
CA GLU A 49 -12.75 0.36 18.95
C GLU A 49 -11.86 1.48 18.42
N ARG A 50 -12.10 2.69 18.91
CA ARG A 50 -11.27 3.85 18.59
C ARG A 50 -9.91 3.67 19.26
N THR A 51 -9.12 2.78 18.70
CA THR A 51 -7.75 2.57 19.13
C THR A 51 -6.87 3.68 18.57
N GLN A 52 -5.91 4.13 19.36
CA GLN A 52 -4.84 4.98 18.85
C GLN A 52 -4.06 4.19 17.79
N ARG A 53 -3.68 4.87 16.73
CA ARG A 53 -2.87 4.31 15.65
C ARG A 53 -1.68 5.22 15.38
N ASP A 54 -0.55 4.62 15.06
CA ASP A 54 0.66 5.37 14.76
C ASP A 54 0.56 6.06 13.40
N ALA A 55 0.82 7.35 13.37
CA ALA A 55 0.94 8.12 12.14
C ALA A 55 2.09 9.12 12.22
N LEU A 56 2.72 9.36 11.08
CA LEU A 56 3.58 10.53 10.88
C LEU A 56 2.74 11.78 10.61
N ASP A 57 3.33 12.93 10.88
CA ASP A 57 2.80 14.18 10.35
C ASP A 57 2.76 14.13 8.82
N ARG A 58 1.64 14.59 8.23
CA ARG A 58 1.41 14.50 6.78
C ARG A 58 2.49 15.20 5.97
N ALA A 59 2.96 16.36 6.40
CA ALA A 59 3.98 17.11 5.68
C ALA A 59 5.34 16.38 5.74
N VAL A 60 5.69 15.82 6.89
CA VAL A 60 6.90 15.02 7.08
C VAL A 60 6.84 13.77 6.18
N LEU A 61 5.71 13.06 6.18
CA LEU A 61 5.51 11.89 5.34
C LEU A 61 5.65 12.20 3.85
N GLN A 62 5.00 13.28 3.38
CA GLN A 62 5.08 13.70 1.98
C GLN A 62 6.50 14.05 1.56
N GLN A 63 7.24 14.76 2.40
CA GLN A 63 8.64 15.11 2.14
C GLN A 63 9.51 13.84 2.07
N ALA A 64 9.37 12.93 3.03
CA ALA A 64 10.12 11.68 3.08
C ALA A 64 9.84 10.81 1.84
N MET A 65 8.58 10.63 1.48
CA MET A 65 8.18 9.85 0.30
C MET A 65 8.72 10.48 -0.99
N THR A 66 8.64 11.81 -1.12
CA THR A 66 9.17 12.52 -2.28
C THR A 66 10.69 12.38 -2.39
N ARG A 67 11.39 12.45 -1.25
CA ARG A 67 12.85 12.40 -1.22
C ARG A 67 13.40 11.00 -1.49
N TYR A 68 12.81 9.96 -0.87
CA TYR A 68 13.40 8.63 -0.79
C TYR A 68 12.66 7.55 -1.61
N ALA A 69 11.39 7.74 -1.94
CA ALA A 69 10.58 6.76 -2.65
C ALA A 69 9.96 7.28 -3.96
N SER A 70 10.54 8.33 -4.54
CA SER A 70 10.07 8.93 -5.79
C SER A 70 10.42 8.04 -7.01
N VAL A 71 10.81 8.66 -8.12
CA VAL A 71 11.04 7.98 -9.40
C VAL A 71 12.24 7.06 -9.35
N VAL A 72 13.39 7.55 -8.86
CA VAL A 72 14.62 6.76 -8.69
C VAL A 72 14.83 6.50 -7.21
N ARG A 73 15.07 5.27 -6.87
CA ARG A 73 15.22 4.77 -5.50
C ARG A 73 16.54 4.04 -5.35
N ASP A 74 17.05 3.99 -4.14
CA ASP A 74 18.21 3.18 -3.76
C ASP A 74 18.00 2.60 -2.35
N ALA A 75 18.87 1.68 -1.94
CA ALA A 75 18.78 1.03 -0.65
C ALA A 75 18.93 2.00 0.50
N ASP A 76 19.83 2.97 0.40
CA ASP A 76 20.13 3.92 1.45
C ASP A 76 18.93 4.83 1.70
N GLY A 77 18.36 5.42 0.64
CA GLY A 77 17.16 6.27 0.74
C GLY A 77 15.96 5.50 1.26
N LEU A 78 15.72 4.27 0.80
CA LEU A 78 14.62 3.44 1.29
C LEU A 78 14.80 3.03 2.76
N THR A 79 16.05 2.82 3.20
CA THR A 79 16.35 2.56 4.62
C THR A 79 16.06 3.80 5.47
N MET A 80 16.52 4.97 5.05
CA MET A 80 16.21 6.25 5.71
C MET A 80 14.69 6.50 5.81
N LEU A 81 13.96 6.18 4.74
CA LEU A 81 12.49 6.27 4.78
C LEU A 81 11.90 5.34 5.82
N THR A 82 12.38 4.09 5.89
CA THR A 82 11.89 3.10 6.86
C THR A 82 12.16 3.55 8.30
N GLU A 83 13.32 4.12 8.57
CA GLU A 83 13.67 4.70 9.87
C GLU A 83 12.74 5.85 10.25
N GLN A 84 12.51 6.80 9.33
CA GLN A 84 11.55 7.90 9.57
C GLN A 84 10.13 7.40 9.80
N LEU A 85 9.68 6.37 9.06
CA LEU A 85 8.37 5.75 9.29
C LEU A 85 8.28 5.06 10.66
N GLY A 86 9.40 4.63 11.23
CA GLY A 86 9.50 4.11 12.60
C GLY A 86 9.29 5.19 13.68
N GLU A 87 9.43 6.47 13.35
CA GLU A 87 9.20 7.58 14.27
C GLU A 87 7.72 7.96 14.44
N ALA A 88 6.82 7.29 13.71
CA ALA A 88 5.39 7.50 13.85
C ALA A 88 4.92 7.35 15.30
N ARG A 89 3.97 8.18 15.70
CA ARG A 89 3.47 8.24 17.08
C ARG A 89 1.98 7.97 17.12
N PRO A 90 1.49 7.39 18.26
CA PRO A 90 0.06 7.17 18.45
C PRO A 90 -0.74 8.46 18.32
N ARG A 91 -1.79 8.41 17.50
CA ARG A 91 -2.75 9.50 17.34
C ARG A 91 -4.16 9.04 17.70
N PRO A 92 -4.96 9.88 18.36
CA PRO A 92 -6.37 9.59 18.56
C PRO A 92 -7.11 9.61 17.22
N MET A 93 -7.95 8.62 16.99
CA MET A 93 -8.75 8.47 15.77
C MET A 93 -10.10 9.19 15.93
N GLY A 94 -10.10 10.50 15.79
CA GLY A 94 -11.27 11.35 16.01
C GLY A 94 -11.84 11.98 14.75
N THR A 95 -10.99 12.29 13.79
CA THR A 95 -11.35 13.00 12.56
C THR A 95 -11.02 12.18 11.33
N ARG A 96 -11.62 12.54 10.18
CA ARG A 96 -11.25 11.94 8.89
C ARG A 96 -9.75 12.08 8.59
N ALA A 97 -9.16 13.23 8.93
CA ALA A 97 -7.73 13.47 8.71
C ALA A 97 -6.85 12.49 9.50
N ASP A 98 -7.24 12.14 10.73
CA ASP A 98 -6.50 11.15 11.53
C ASP A 98 -6.49 9.78 10.85
N PHE A 99 -7.64 9.33 10.33
CA PHE A 99 -7.73 8.07 9.58
C PHE A 99 -6.91 8.09 8.29
N GLU A 100 -6.93 9.22 7.58
CA GLU A 100 -6.12 9.39 6.36
C GLU A 100 -4.62 9.37 6.66
N ASP A 101 -4.16 10.04 7.72
CA ASP A 101 -2.75 10.08 8.09
C ASP A 101 -2.23 8.69 8.50
N VAL A 102 -3.02 7.93 9.23
CA VAL A 102 -2.72 6.52 9.55
C VAL A 102 -2.64 5.69 8.27
N ALA A 103 -3.66 5.77 7.40
CA ALA A 103 -3.70 4.99 6.16
C ALA A 103 -2.52 5.34 5.23
N LEU A 104 -2.15 6.61 5.13
CA LEU A 104 -0.99 7.06 4.37
C LEU A 104 0.32 6.54 4.96
N THR A 105 0.46 6.56 6.28
CA THR A 105 1.66 6.04 6.97
C THR A 105 1.80 4.53 6.77
N GLU A 106 0.72 3.77 6.93
CA GLU A 106 0.70 2.32 6.69
C GLU A 106 0.99 1.98 5.22
N THR A 107 0.42 2.74 4.28
CA THR A 107 0.70 2.59 2.85
C THR A 107 2.17 2.87 2.54
N ALA A 108 2.75 3.92 3.11
CA ALA A 108 4.15 4.25 2.94
C ALA A 108 5.08 3.16 3.47
N ARG A 109 4.77 2.56 4.63
CA ARG A 109 5.50 1.40 5.17
C ARG A 109 5.48 0.22 4.20
N ALA A 110 4.30 -0.11 3.66
CA ALA A 110 4.17 -1.19 2.70
C ALA A 110 4.97 -0.91 1.40
N VAL A 111 4.90 0.33 0.89
CA VAL A 111 5.66 0.74 -0.30
C VAL A 111 7.17 0.68 -0.05
N ALA A 112 7.66 1.22 1.07
CA ALA A 112 9.08 1.22 1.42
C ALA A 112 9.62 -0.21 1.54
N ALA A 113 8.93 -1.06 2.29
CA ALA A 113 9.31 -2.46 2.49
C ALA A 113 9.30 -3.25 1.17
N ALA A 114 8.27 -3.08 0.33
CA ALA A 114 8.19 -3.74 -0.98
C ALA A 114 9.31 -3.27 -1.92
N ALA A 115 9.59 -1.97 -1.94
CA ALA A 115 10.63 -1.38 -2.78
C ALA A 115 12.04 -1.81 -2.33
N LEU A 116 12.29 -1.88 -1.02
CA LEU A 116 13.56 -2.34 -0.46
C LEU A 116 13.79 -3.83 -0.77
N ALA A 117 12.76 -4.66 -0.63
CA ALA A 117 12.83 -6.09 -0.89
C ALA A 117 13.02 -6.44 -2.38
N ARG A 118 12.69 -5.53 -3.30
CA ARG A 118 12.87 -5.75 -4.74
C ARG A 118 14.18 -5.15 -5.24
N THR A 119 15.19 -5.98 -5.41
CA THR A 119 16.55 -5.60 -5.81
C THR A 119 16.73 -5.70 -7.32
N GLU A 120 15.85 -5.10 -8.08
CA GLU A 120 15.87 -4.99 -9.55
C GLU A 120 15.18 -3.71 -10.00
N THR A 121 15.34 -3.32 -11.25
CA THR A 121 14.51 -2.31 -11.93
C THR A 121 13.49 -3.02 -12.81
N ARG A 122 12.17 -2.74 -12.61
CA ARG A 122 11.10 -3.37 -13.37
C ARG A 122 9.87 -2.47 -13.46
N GLY A 123 9.43 -2.17 -14.67
CA GLY A 123 8.26 -1.32 -14.90
C GLY A 123 8.47 0.08 -14.32
N CYS A 124 7.59 0.53 -13.45
CA CYS A 124 7.71 1.83 -12.77
C CYS A 124 8.59 1.79 -11.50
N HIS A 125 9.09 0.62 -11.11
CA HIS A 125 10.04 0.50 -10.02
C HIS A 125 11.46 0.63 -10.53
N HIS A 126 12.09 1.77 -10.30
CA HIS A 126 13.46 2.05 -10.71
C HIS A 126 14.40 2.12 -9.52
N ARG A 127 15.40 1.22 -9.49
CA ARG A 127 16.45 1.13 -8.48
C ARG A 127 17.78 1.60 -9.09
N GLY A 128 18.29 2.75 -8.64
CA GLY A 128 19.58 3.26 -9.13
C GLY A 128 20.75 2.33 -8.78
N ASP A 129 20.67 1.63 -7.66
CA ASP A 129 21.63 0.62 -7.19
C ASP A 129 21.43 -0.77 -7.82
N HIS A 130 20.28 -1.03 -8.45
CA HIS A 130 19.94 -2.26 -9.17
C HIS A 130 19.29 -1.92 -10.52
N PRO A 131 20.03 -1.38 -11.51
CA PRO A 131 19.44 -0.80 -12.72
C PRO A 131 18.89 -1.83 -13.71
N HIS A 132 19.18 -3.11 -13.53
CA HIS A 132 18.78 -4.17 -14.44
C HIS A 132 17.60 -4.99 -13.89
N THR A 133 16.85 -5.63 -14.80
CA THR A 133 15.83 -6.61 -14.43
C THR A 133 16.48 -7.93 -14.02
N ASP A 134 15.87 -8.61 -13.06
CA ASP A 134 16.23 -9.96 -12.62
C ASP A 134 15.10 -10.93 -12.98
N PRO A 135 15.31 -11.88 -13.91
CA PRO A 135 14.30 -12.87 -14.27
C PRO A 135 13.76 -13.68 -13.07
N ALA A 136 14.58 -13.93 -12.06
CA ALA A 136 14.15 -14.64 -10.85
C ALA A 136 13.14 -13.84 -10.02
N GLN A 137 13.15 -12.52 -10.16
CA GLN A 137 12.20 -11.62 -9.49
C GLN A 137 10.98 -11.26 -10.35
N ALA A 138 10.80 -11.87 -11.53
CA ALA A 138 9.63 -11.66 -12.40
C ALA A 138 8.35 -12.28 -11.83
N VAL A 139 8.14 -12.18 -10.54
CA VAL A 139 7.00 -12.72 -9.81
C VAL A 139 6.34 -11.66 -8.95
N SER A 140 5.04 -11.82 -8.72
CA SER A 140 4.32 -11.00 -7.75
C SER A 140 4.72 -11.40 -6.33
N ARG A 141 4.93 -10.39 -5.49
CA ARG A 141 5.18 -10.58 -4.06
C ARG A 141 3.94 -10.18 -3.28
N THR A 142 3.54 -11.03 -2.34
CA THR A 142 2.49 -10.71 -1.37
C THR A 142 3.17 -10.32 -0.07
N MET A 143 2.76 -9.20 0.49
CA MET A 143 3.19 -8.75 1.80
C MET A 143 2.02 -8.93 2.77
N HIS A 144 2.30 -9.46 3.94
CA HIS A 144 1.33 -9.55 5.03
C HIS A 144 1.71 -8.51 6.08
N ALA A 145 0.72 -7.76 6.55
CA ALA A 145 0.92 -6.99 7.76
C ALA A 145 1.14 -8.00 8.92
N GLU A 146 2.20 -7.81 9.69
CA GLU A 146 2.32 -8.56 10.93
C GLU A 146 1.10 -8.23 11.81
N PRO A 147 0.44 -9.23 12.40
CA PRO A 147 -0.63 -8.95 13.35
C PRO A 147 0.00 -8.09 14.47
N ALA A 148 -0.62 -6.93 14.74
CA ALA A 148 -0.22 -6.12 15.87
C ALA A 148 -0.22 -7.05 17.10
N VAL A 149 0.95 -7.29 17.68
CA VAL A 149 1.06 -8.04 18.93
C VAL A 149 0.27 -7.22 19.95
N ALA A 150 -0.92 -7.69 20.29
CA ALA A 150 -1.66 -7.13 21.39
C ALA A 150 -0.79 -7.33 22.63
N CYS A 151 -0.20 -6.25 23.13
CA CYS A 151 0.29 -6.25 24.50
C CYS A 151 -0.94 -6.47 25.37
N LEU A 152 -1.17 -7.71 25.75
CA LEU A 152 -2.09 -8.03 26.84
C LEU A 152 -1.49 -7.46 28.12
N PRO A 153 -2.33 -6.85 28.98
CA PRO A 153 -1.91 -6.25 30.22
C PRO A 153 -1.36 -7.28 31.20
#